data_b5d5a345a64e4c3cc0dd9097c88ccd3f
#
_entry.id   b5d5a345a64e4c3cc0dd9097c88ccd3f
#
_cell.length_a   1.000
_cell.length_b   1.000
_cell.length_c   1.000
_cell.angle_alpha   90.00
_cell.angle_beta   90.00
_cell.angle_gamma   90.00
#
_symmetry.space_group_name_H-M   'P 1'
#
loop_
_entity.id
_entity.type
_entity.pdbx_description
1 polymer ?
#
loop_
_entity_poly.entity_id
_entity_poly.type
_entity_poly.pdbx_seq_one_letter_code
_entity_poly.pdbx_strand_id
1 'polypeptide(L)'
;MSPPAADVAGTLRHRLARLSPSVLEIHDDGADHVGHAGAAGGGHFSLLIVSQVFSGLSRLARHQRVLREVADLLPQPVHALSIKALAPDEFPS
;
A
#
# COMPACT_ATOMS: atom_id res chain seq x y z
N MET A 1 7.04 -1.24 20.90
CA MET A 1 6.02 -0.18 20.90
C MET A 1 5.32 -0.16 19.54
N SER A 2 4.00 -0.28 19.57
CA SER A 2 3.24 -0.24 18.33
C SER A 2 3.02 1.19 17.88
N PRO A 3 3.17 1.50 16.60
CA PRO A 3 2.87 2.85 16.13
C PRO A 3 1.39 3.13 16.28
N PRO A 4 1.02 4.40 16.45
CA PRO A 4 -0.39 4.77 16.42
C PRO A 4 -1.02 4.34 15.10
N ALA A 5 -2.31 4.10 15.10
CA ALA A 5 -3.01 3.71 13.88
C ALA A 5 -2.79 4.73 12.75
N ALA A 6 -2.62 6.00 13.10
CA ALA A 6 -2.39 7.04 12.12
C ALA A 6 -1.06 6.87 11.37
N ASP A 7 -0.13 6.10 11.93
CA ASP A 7 1.19 5.92 11.33
C ASP A 7 1.25 4.72 10.39
N VAL A 8 0.16 3.99 10.21
CA VAL A 8 0.20 2.82 9.33
C VAL A 8 0.53 3.23 7.90
N ALA A 9 -0.09 4.30 7.42
CA ALA A 9 0.23 4.82 6.08
C ALA A 9 1.70 5.20 5.99
N GLY A 10 2.25 5.81 7.03
CA GLY A 10 3.66 6.16 7.07
C GLY A 10 4.56 4.93 7.03
N THR A 11 4.16 3.87 7.73
CA THR A 11 4.91 2.63 7.72
C THR A 11 4.88 1.99 6.33
N LEU A 12 3.71 1.98 5.69
CA LEU A 12 3.60 1.47 4.33
C LEU A 12 4.51 2.25 3.40
N ARG A 13 4.49 3.58 3.51
CA ARG A 13 5.33 4.44 2.69
C ARG A 13 6.80 4.13 2.87
N HIS A 14 7.21 3.95 4.10
CA HIS A 14 8.61 3.65 4.42
C HIS A 14 9.03 2.31 3.80
N ARG A 15 8.18 1.29 3.92
CA ARG A 15 8.49 -0.03 3.37
C ARG A 15 8.56 0.01 1.85
N LEU A 16 7.59 0.69 1.23
CA LEU A 16 7.49 0.71 -0.22
C LEU A 16 8.53 1.62 -0.87
N ALA A 17 9.16 2.49 -0.08
CA ALA A 17 10.27 3.30 -0.59
C ALA A 17 11.41 2.44 -1.13
N ARG A 18 11.52 1.21 -0.65
CA ARG A 18 12.54 0.27 -1.12
C ARG A 18 12.40 -0.08 -2.60
N LEU A 19 11.22 0.14 -3.15
CA LEU A 19 10.97 -0.11 -4.56
C LEU A 19 11.29 1.11 -5.44
N SER A 20 11.82 2.16 -4.84
CA SER A 20 12.22 3.39 -5.51
C SER A 20 11.12 3.95 -6.40
N PRO A 21 9.92 4.16 -5.87
CA PRO A 21 8.80 4.61 -6.68
C PRO A 21 8.98 6.06 -7.13
N SER A 22 8.56 6.35 -8.35
CA SER A 22 8.47 7.72 -8.83
C SER A 22 7.14 8.35 -8.40
N VAL A 23 6.13 7.51 -8.16
CA VAL A 23 4.84 7.93 -7.61
C VAL A 23 4.43 6.93 -6.56
N LEU A 24 3.98 7.41 -5.42
CA LEU A 24 3.45 6.56 -4.37
C LEU A 24 2.34 7.31 -3.67
N GLU A 25 1.11 6.82 -3.87
CA GLU A 25 -0.07 7.37 -3.22
C GLU A 25 -0.69 6.29 -2.36
N ILE A 26 -0.97 6.64 -1.12
CA ILE A 26 -1.56 5.72 -0.16
C ILE A 26 -2.82 6.37 0.38
N HIS A 27 -3.93 5.67 0.25
CA HIS A 27 -5.23 6.14 0.72
C HIS A 27 -5.72 5.20 1.81
N ASP A 28 -6.11 5.77 2.93
CA ASP A 28 -6.71 5.02 4.03
C ASP A 28 -8.22 4.97 3.81
N ASP A 29 -8.69 3.85 3.26
CA ASP A 29 -10.11 3.69 2.95
C ASP A 29 -10.96 3.62 4.21
N GLY A 30 -10.34 3.20 5.32
CA GLY A 30 -11.04 3.11 6.60
C GLY A 30 -11.37 4.46 7.20
N ALA A 31 -10.63 5.50 6.82
CA ALA A 31 -10.88 6.83 7.34
C ALA A 31 -12.26 7.35 6.97
N ASP A 32 -12.83 6.87 5.87
CA ASP A 32 -14.14 7.29 5.42
C ASP A 32 -15.27 6.75 6.29
N HIS A 33 -14.95 5.84 7.20
CA HIS A 33 -15.91 5.19 8.08
C HIS A 33 -15.73 5.60 9.54
N VAL A 34 -15.19 6.78 9.74
CA VAL A 34 -14.99 7.31 11.08
C VAL A 34 -16.33 7.38 11.81
N GLY A 35 -16.37 6.85 13.01
CA GLY A 35 -17.58 6.85 13.81
C GLY A 35 -18.32 5.53 13.80
N HIS A 36 -18.04 4.63 12.90
CA HIS A 36 -18.64 3.31 12.91
C HIS A 36 -17.98 2.46 13.98
N ALA A 37 -18.80 1.73 14.72
CA ALA A 37 -18.31 0.92 15.80
C ALA A 37 -17.28 -0.11 15.34
N GLY A 38 -17.47 -0.63 14.15
CA GLY A 38 -16.55 -1.62 13.61
C GLY A 38 -15.28 -1.06 13.03
N ALA A 39 -15.17 0.25 12.99
CA ALA A 39 -14.03 0.89 12.36
C ALA A 39 -12.71 0.62 13.06
N ALA A 40 -12.77 0.16 14.30
CA ALA A 40 -11.56 -0.19 15.02
C ALA A 40 -10.77 -1.28 14.30
N GLY A 41 -11.46 -2.09 13.51
CA GLY A 41 -10.81 -3.10 12.72
C GLY A 41 -10.42 -2.65 11.32
N GLY A 42 -10.44 -1.36 11.05
CA GLY A 42 -10.21 -0.82 9.71
C GLY A 42 -9.02 -1.42 9.00
N GLY A 43 -7.97 -0.66 8.83
CA GLY A 43 -6.79 -1.16 8.17
C GLY A 43 -7.00 -1.50 6.70
N HIS A 44 -7.93 -0.82 6.03
CA HIS A 44 -8.16 -0.97 4.60
C HIS A 44 -7.45 0.16 3.88
N PHE A 45 -6.53 -0.19 3.01
CA PHE A 45 -5.72 0.79 2.30
C PHE A 45 -5.73 0.52 0.81
N SER A 46 -5.64 1.60 0.03
CA SER A 46 -5.46 1.52 -1.40
C SER A 46 -4.16 2.22 -1.75
N LEU A 47 -3.39 1.65 -2.65
CA LEU A 47 -2.18 2.33 -3.08
C LEU A 47 -1.98 2.28 -4.58
N LEU A 48 -1.36 3.36 -5.05
CA LEU A 48 -0.86 3.48 -6.41
C LEU A 48 0.65 3.62 -6.28
N ILE A 49 1.37 2.72 -6.93
CA ILE A 49 2.83 2.76 -6.91
C ILE A 49 3.35 2.64 -8.33
N VAL A 50 4.17 3.58 -8.72
CA VAL A 50 4.80 3.61 -10.05
C VAL A 50 6.29 3.45 -9.85
N SER A 51 6.87 2.42 -10.43
CA SER A 51 8.29 2.15 -10.25
C SER A 51 8.85 1.37 -11.43
N GLN A 52 10.09 1.68 -11.74
CA GLN A 52 10.83 0.98 -12.79
C GLN A 52 10.95 -0.52 -12.51
N VAL A 53 10.91 -0.92 -11.24
CA VAL A 53 11.04 -2.35 -10.89
C VAL A 53 9.90 -3.18 -11.45
N PHE A 54 8.79 -2.55 -11.83
CA PHE A 54 7.65 -3.27 -12.38
C PHE A 54 7.71 -3.46 -13.89
N SER A 55 8.67 -2.85 -14.55
CA SER A 55 8.82 -2.97 -16.00
C SER A 55 9.03 -4.42 -16.39
N GLY A 56 8.24 -4.89 -17.34
CA GLY A 56 8.36 -6.27 -17.82
C GLY A 56 7.71 -7.32 -16.93
N LEU A 57 7.19 -6.94 -15.77
CA LEU A 57 6.56 -7.89 -14.88
C LEU A 57 5.07 -8.01 -15.17
N SER A 58 4.54 -9.22 -14.99
CA SER A 58 3.11 -9.46 -15.06
C SER A 58 2.40 -8.74 -13.92
N ARG A 59 1.09 -8.60 -14.05
CA ARG A 59 0.28 -8.00 -12.99
C ARG A 59 0.44 -8.78 -11.67
N LEU A 60 0.41 -10.10 -11.76
CA LEU A 60 0.57 -10.94 -10.58
C LEU A 60 1.94 -10.75 -9.94
N ALA A 61 2.99 -10.73 -10.74
CA ALA A 61 4.35 -10.57 -10.21
C ALA A 61 4.53 -9.23 -9.51
N ARG A 62 3.90 -8.16 -10.05
CA ARG A 62 3.94 -6.85 -9.42
C ARG A 62 3.25 -6.86 -8.07
N HIS A 63 2.09 -7.49 -8.02
CA HIS A 63 1.33 -7.60 -6.79
C HIS A 63 2.13 -8.33 -5.72
N GLN A 64 2.74 -9.45 -6.10
CA GLN A 64 3.56 -10.22 -5.18
C GLN A 64 4.80 -9.43 -4.73
N ARG A 65 5.36 -8.65 -5.62
CA ARG A 65 6.54 -7.84 -5.29
C ARG A 65 6.20 -6.80 -4.22
N VAL A 66 5.05 -6.15 -4.36
CA VAL A 66 4.59 -5.18 -3.38
C VAL A 66 4.28 -5.88 -2.05
N LEU A 67 3.56 -6.98 -2.09
CA LEU A 67 3.19 -7.70 -0.87
C LEU A 67 4.41 -8.15 -0.09
N ARG A 68 5.49 -8.51 -0.78
CA ARG A 68 6.71 -8.96 -0.12
C ARG A 68 7.27 -7.89 0.80
N GLU A 69 7.14 -6.62 0.42
CA GLU A 69 7.66 -5.52 1.23
C GLU A 69 6.84 -5.27 2.49
N VAL A 70 5.56 -5.68 2.49
CA VAL A 70 4.65 -5.33 3.58
C VAL A 70 3.98 -6.54 4.21
N ALA A 71 4.48 -7.74 3.92
CA ALA A 71 3.82 -8.98 4.35
C ALA A 71 3.65 -9.05 5.87
N ASP A 72 4.60 -8.54 6.63
CA ASP A 72 4.54 -8.59 8.09
C ASP A 72 3.49 -7.63 8.65
N LEU A 73 2.93 -6.76 7.82
CA LEU A 73 1.88 -5.84 8.26
C LEU A 73 0.49 -6.43 8.04
N LEU A 74 0.41 -7.59 7.42
CA LEU A 74 -0.84 -8.27 7.13
C LEU A 74 -0.98 -9.49 8.02
N PRO A 75 -2.14 -9.79 8.55
CA PRO A 75 -3.42 -9.09 8.34
C PRO A 75 -3.64 -7.91 9.28
N GLN A 76 -2.69 -7.58 10.10
CA GLN A 76 -2.77 -6.44 11.02
C GLN A 76 -1.42 -5.79 11.17
N PRO A 77 -1.35 -4.47 11.17
CA PRO A 77 -2.46 -3.51 11.19
C PRO A 77 -3.13 -3.28 9.84
N VAL A 78 -2.65 -3.91 8.76
CA VAL A 78 -3.27 -3.79 7.44
C VAL A 78 -4.15 -5.02 7.23
N HIS A 79 -5.46 -4.81 7.18
CA HIS A 79 -6.41 -5.91 7.00
C HIS A 79 -6.61 -6.23 5.51
N ALA A 80 -6.67 -5.20 4.69
CA ALA A 80 -6.85 -5.35 3.26
C ALA A 80 -6.06 -4.28 2.53
N LEU A 81 -5.50 -4.63 1.38
CA LEU A 81 -4.66 -3.73 0.62
C LEU A 81 -4.96 -3.89 -0.86
N SER A 82 -5.48 -2.81 -1.46
CA SER A 82 -5.67 -2.73 -2.91
C SER A 82 -4.44 -2.11 -3.52
N ILE A 83 -3.91 -2.76 -4.55
CA ILE A 83 -2.63 -2.36 -5.12
C ILE A 83 -2.79 -2.10 -6.62
N LYS A 84 -2.34 -0.92 -7.06
CA LYS A 84 -2.18 -0.63 -8.48
C LYS A 84 -0.71 -0.33 -8.70
N ALA A 85 -0.02 -1.25 -9.35
CA ALA A 85 1.43 -1.16 -9.57
C ALA A 85 1.71 -1.01 -11.06
N LEU A 86 2.36 0.08 -11.41
CA LEU A 86 2.61 0.44 -12.80
C LEU A 86 4.09 0.70 -13.03
N ALA A 87 4.55 0.40 -14.24
CA ALA A 87 5.84 0.88 -14.70
C ALA A 87 5.69 2.34 -15.13
N PRO A 88 6.78 3.12 -15.15
CA PRO A 88 6.65 4.55 -15.47
C PRO A 88 6.00 4.85 -16.81
N ASP A 89 6.25 4.03 -17.81
CA ASP A 89 5.68 4.26 -19.14
C ASP A 89 4.18 3.93 -19.21
N GLU A 90 3.65 3.30 -18.17
CA GLU A 90 2.23 2.97 -18.09
C GLU A 90 1.43 4.01 -17.33
N PHE A 91 2.13 4.91 -16.66
CA PHE A 91 1.46 5.92 -15.86
C PHE A 91 1.18 7.14 -16.73
N PRO A 92 -0.07 7.60 -16.80
CA PRO A 92 -0.38 8.78 -17.61
C PRO A 92 0.31 10.00 -17.03
N SER A 93 0.95 10.71 -17.89
CA SER A 93 1.66 11.94 -17.51
C SER A 93 0.91 13.17 -17.98
#